data_c66d96da4bfcf0015db7f82d7aa21c3f
#
_entry.id   c66d96da4bfcf0015db7f82d7aa21c3f
#
_cell.length_a   1.000
_cell.length_b   1.000
_cell.length_c   1.000
_cell.angle_alpha   90.00
_cell.angle_beta   90.00
_cell.angle_gamma   90.00
#
_symmetry.space_group_name_H-M   'P 1'
#
loop_
_entity.id
_entity.type
_entity.pdbx_description
1 polymer ?
#
loop_
_entity_poly.entity_id
_entity_poly.type
_entity_poly.pdbx_seq_one_letter_code
_entity_poly.pdbx_strand_id
1 'polypeptide(L)'
;MPKGMRENLYFKDDDSRLSFLQGNYITMTNLSDEDVDRIIKMRMSPINISVHTTNPELRVFMLKNKNAGKCLSYLKRFYDAGIEMSCQIVLCRGVNDGEELLHTMHDLAALHPYVESVSIVPAGMTKFRDGLAELTPFSKEEAAGVIATVEWFAGECKKAYGTSIFYCADEMYIEAGLPLPDGEYYEGYRQIENGVGMISSMRDEFHEALSDFEPENTAARTVAIATGAAAYDFICSLARELEEKFPFIKINVYKIDNNFFGTSITVAGLITGVDLSEQLADKELGARLYLPCNMLRHERDLFLCGMSVDELSEKLGVPIEITENDGYDFVEKIMNI
;
A
#
# COMPACT_ATOMS: atom_id res chain seq x y z
N MET A 1 -4.94 10.31 14.92
CA MET A 1 -6.11 9.98 14.06
C MET A 1 -7.05 11.16 14.05
N PRO A 2 -7.55 11.62 12.90
CA PRO A 2 -8.53 12.70 12.81
C PRO A 2 -9.88 12.28 13.39
N LYS A 3 -10.70 13.27 13.83
CA LYS A 3 -12.07 13.02 14.27
C LYS A 3 -12.95 12.64 13.06
N GLY A 4 -13.97 11.81 13.28
CA GLY A 4 -14.90 11.40 12.23
C GLY A 4 -14.57 10.08 11.53
N MET A 5 -13.63 9.34 12.06
CA MET A 5 -13.34 7.97 11.64
C MET A 5 -14.05 6.97 12.56
N ARG A 6 -14.21 5.73 12.09
CA ARG A 6 -14.78 4.65 12.90
C ARG A 6 -13.96 4.40 14.18
N GLU A 7 -14.62 4.05 15.28
CA GLU A 7 -14.01 4.02 16.62
C GLU A 7 -12.82 3.07 16.75
N ASN A 8 -12.85 1.92 16.09
CA ASN A 8 -11.78 0.92 16.17
C ASN A 8 -10.42 1.40 15.60
N LEU A 9 -10.39 2.46 14.78
CA LEU A 9 -9.16 3.03 14.26
C LEU A 9 -8.40 3.90 15.28
N TYR A 10 -9.00 4.21 16.43
CA TYR A 10 -8.33 4.99 17.48
C TYR A 10 -7.51 4.12 18.44
N PHE A 11 -7.60 2.80 18.35
CA PHE A 11 -6.72 1.89 19.11
C PHE A 11 -5.32 1.87 18.50
N LYS A 12 -4.31 1.90 19.36
CA LYS A 12 -2.93 1.69 18.93
C LYS A 12 -2.69 0.21 18.71
N ASP A 13 -2.35 -0.13 17.48
CA ASP A 13 -2.14 -1.51 17.05
C ASP A 13 -0.64 -1.76 16.79
N ASP A 14 0.14 -1.87 17.87
CA ASP A 14 1.56 -2.22 17.83
C ASP A 14 1.74 -3.57 18.57
N ASP A 15 0.93 -4.56 18.18
CA ASP A 15 0.89 -5.90 18.78
C ASP A 15 1.62 -6.91 17.88
N SER A 16 2.68 -7.52 18.42
CA SER A 16 3.47 -8.52 17.71
C SER A 16 2.70 -9.76 17.28
N ARG A 17 1.58 -10.08 17.95
CA ARG A 17 0.71 -11.20 17.55
C ARG A 17 -0.03 -10.88 16.26
N LEU A 18 -0.49 -9.63 16.10
CA LEU A 18 -1.13 -9.17 14.87
C LEU A 18 -0.11 -9.04 13.73
N SER A 19 1.14 -8.68 14.04
CA SER A 19 2.22 -8.74 13.06
C SER A 19 2.37 -10.14 12.47
N PHE A 20 2.45 -11.16 13.32
CA PHE A 20 2.56 -12.56 12.89
C PHE A 20 1.31 -13.11 12.21
N LEU A 21 0.10 -12.79 12.74
CA LEU A 21 -1.16 -13.40 12.28
C LEU A 21 -1.79 -12.69 11.07
N GLN A 22 -1.58 -11.37 10.94
CA GLN A 22 -2.28 -10.50 9.99
C GLN A 22 -1.34 -9.62 9.16
N GLY A 23 -0.04 -9.76 9.32
CA GLY A 23 0.93 -8.96 8.57
C GLY A 23 1.08 -7.50 9.04
N ASN A 24 0.51 -7.10 10.18
CA ASN A 24 0.60 -5.73 10.67
C ASN A 24 2.05 -5.32 10.97
N TYR A 25 2.44 -4.12 10.54
CA TYR A 25 3.76 -3.57 10.81
C TYR A 25 3.84 -2.95 12.19
N ILE A 26 4.80 -3.40 13.01
CA ILE A 26 5.03 -2.91 14.38
C ILE A 26 6.30 -2.08 14.48
N THR A 27 6.32 -1.11 15.40
CA THR A 27 7.51 -0.29 15.68
C THR A 27 8.45 -0.93 16.71
N MET A 28 8.03 -1.98 17.38
CA MET A 28 8.70 -2.65 18.50
C MET A 28 8.88 -1.76 19.76
N THR A 29 8.38 -0.52 19.77
CA THR A 29 8.67 0.45 20.85
C THR A 29 7.98 0.12 22.17
N ASN A 30 6.99 -0.77 22.15
CA ASN A 30 6.24 -1.26 23.29
C ASN A 30 6.65 -2.68 23.73
N LEU A 31 7.56 -3.34 23.00
CA LEU A 31 8.04 -4.67 23.38
C LEU A 31 9.01 -4.58 24.57
N SER A 32 8.83 -5.51 25.51
CA SER A 32 9.81 -5.80 26.55
C SER A 32 10.79 -6.88 26.10
N ASP A 33 11.87 -7.07 26.86
CA ASP A 33 12.81 -8.16 26.59
C ASP A 33 12.13 -9.54 26.71
N GLU A 34 11.19 -9.69 27.66
CA GLU A 34 10.38 -10.90 27.82
C GLU A 34 9.44 -11.15 26.63
N ASP A 35 8.90 -10.09 26.01
CA ASP A 35 8.10 -10.21 24.80
C ASP A 35 8.94 -10.71 23.63
N VAL A 36 10.14 -10.17 23.46
CA VAL A 36 11.09 -10.62 22.43
C VAL A 36 11.51 -12.07 22.65
N ASP A 37 11.83 -12.47 23.91
CA ASP A 37 12.12 -13.86 24.23
C ASP A 37 10.95 -14.80 23.91
N ARG A 38 9.72 -14.36 24.15
CA ARG A 38 8.51 -15.12 23.81
C ARG A 38 8.33 -15.26 22.30
N ILE A 39 8.51 -14.19 21.52
CA ILE A 39 8.46 -14.23 20.05
C ILE A 39 9.47 -15.25 19.52
N ILE A 40 10.70 -15.20 19.99
CA ILE A 40 11.79 -16.11 19.62
C ILE A 40 11.44 -17.57 19.99
N LYS A 41 11.02 -17.79 21.23
CA LYS A 41 10.68 -19.13 21.75
C LYS A 41 9.51 -19.77 20.98
N MET A 42 8.52 -18.95 20.63
CA MET A 42 7.33 -19.42 19.89
C MET A 42 7.55 -19.49 18.37
N ARG A 43 8.72 -19.05 17.88
CA ARG A 43 9.01 -19.01 16.45
C ARG A 43 7.95 -18.20 15.68
N MET A 44 7.57 -17.03 16.17
CA MET A 44 6.63 -16.15 15.48
C MET A 44 7.35 -15.48 14.29
N SER A 45 7.27 -16.11 13.13
CA SER A 45 7.98 -15.75 11.89
C SER A 45 7.05 -15.94 10.68
N PRO A 46 6.99 -14.99 9.73
CA PRO A 46 7.71 -13.71 9.74
C PRO A 46 7.13 -12.68 10.71
N ILE A 47 7.93 -11.67 11.05
CA ILE A 47 7.49 -10.48 11.78
C ILE A 47 7.68 -9.24 10.90
N ASN A 48 6.66 -8.38 10.85
CA ASN A 48 6.66 -7.17 10.03
C ASN A 48 7.03 -5.95 10.88
N ILE A 49 8.09 -5.22 10.49
CA ILE A 49 8.72 -4.19 11.33
C ILE A 49 8.80 -2.86 10.60
N SER A 50 8.18 -1.81 11.17
CA SER A 50 8.39 -0.42 10.78
C SER A 50 9.73 0.07 11.35
N VAL A 51 10.79 0.00 10.55
CA VAL A 51 12.15 0.40 10.94
C VAL A 51 12.36 1.90 10.82
N HIS A 52 12.05 2.46 9.67
CA HIS A 52 12.22 3.85 9.22
C HIS A 52 13.69 4.31 9.14
N THR A 53 14.50 4.03 10.13
CA THR A 53 15.95 4.27 10.19
C THR A 53 16.60 3.36 11.22
N THR A 54 17.85 2.99 11.02
CA THR A 54 18.69 2.27 12.00
C THR A 54 19.52 3.21 12.87
N ASN A 55 19.49 4.53 12.62
CA ASN A 55 20.06 5.53 13.48
C ASN A 55 19.19 5.71 14.74
N PRO A 56 19.69 5.37 15.96
CA PRO A 56 18.87 5.36 17.17
C PRO A 56 18.32 6.74 17.55
N GLU A 57 19.11 7.80 17.38
CA GLU A 57 18.71 9.16 17.72
C GLU A 57 17.64 9.68 16.76
N LEU A 58 17.85 9.46 15.45
CA LEU A 58 16.89 9.85 14.44
C LEU A 58 15.58 9.08 14.60
N ARG A 59 15.64 7.78 14.93
CA ARG A 59 14.43 6.98 15.17
C ARG A 59 13.62 7.47 16.36
N VAL A 60 14.29 7.89 17.46
CA VAL A 60 13.63 8.54 18.62
C VAL A 60 12.94 9.83 18.19
N PHE A 61 13.59 10.64 17.36
CA PHE A 61 13.01 11.88 16.83
C PHE A 61 11.78 11.59 15.97
N MET A 62 11.87 10.67 15.00
CA MET A 62 10.79 10.34 14.07
C MET A 62 9.56 9.76 14.78
N LEU A 63 9.76 8.80 15.67
CA LEU A 63 8.66 8.11 16.37
C LEU A 63 8.18 8.85 17.62
N LYS A 64 8.87 9.92 18.03
CA LYS A 64 8.60 10.65 19.30
C LYS A 64 8.51 9.70 20.50
N ASN A 65 9.32 8.67 20.51
CA ASN A 65 9.33 7.63 21.53
C ASN A 65 10.76 7.34 22.00
N LYS A 66 11.03 7.55 23.29
CA LYS A 66 12.36 7.37 23.88
C LYS A 66 12.92 5.95 23.79
N ASN A 67 12.06 4.94 23.60
CA ASN A 67 12.46 3.55 23.47
C ASN A 67 12.83 3.19 22.02
N ALA A 68 12.50 4.04 21.03
CA ALA A 68 12.63 3.72 19.62
C ALA A 68 14.07 3.43 19.17
N GLY A 69 15.07 4.09 19.79
CA GLY A 69 16.47 3.79 19.51
C GLY A 69 16.93 2.46 20.15
N LYS A 70 16.51 2.21 21.39
CA LYS A 70 16.92 0.98 22.12
C LYS A 70 16.38 -0.28 21.43
N CYS A 71 15.13 -0.28 20.98
CA CYS A 71 14.51 -1.47 20.40
C CYS A 71 15.08 -1.89 19.04
N LEU A 72 15.94 -1.08 18.39
CA LEU A 72 16.70 -1.50 17.22
C LEU A 72 17.60 -2.72 17.51
N SER A 73 18.06 -2.89 18.76
CA SER A 73 18.81 -4.08 19.16
C SER A 73 18.02 -5.38 19.02
N TYR A 74 16.69 -5.32 18.96
CA TYR A 74 15.82 -6.49 18.78
C TYR A 74 15.94 -7.08 17.37
N LEU A 75 16.27 -6.28 16.35
CA LEU A 75 16.56 -6.78 14.99
C LEU A 75 17.69 -7.82 15.01
N LYS A 76 18.76 -7.52 15.74
CA LYS A 76 19.87 -8.46 15.89
C LYS A 76 19.49 -9.72 16.68
N ARG A 77 18.63 -9.61 17.69
CA ARG A 77 18.13 -10.77 18.45
C ARG A 77 17.25 -11.67 17.58
N PHE A 78 16.38 -11.08 16.73
CA PHE A 78 15.58 -11.84 15.76
C PHE A 78 16.47 -12.53 14.73
N TYR A 79 17.46 -11.81 14.18
CA TYR A 79 18.45 -12.39 13.27
C TYR A 79 19.17 -13.59 13.89
N ASP A 80 19.73 -13.45 15.11
CA ASP A 80 20.46 -14.52 15.80
C ASP A 80 19.58 -15.74 16.14
N ALA A 81 18.27 -15.51 16.26
CA ALA A 81 17.28 -16.55 16.52
C ALA A 81 16.69 -17.17 15.24
N GLY A 82 17.02 -16.66 14.05
CA GLY A 82 16.51 -17.14 12.79
C GLY A 82 15.03 -16.82 12.59
N ILE A 83 14.59 -15.63 13.04
CA ILE A 83 13.24 -15.10 12.80
C ILE A 83 13.27 -14.24 11.53
N GLU A 84 12.46 -14.56 10.57
CA GLU A 84 12.30 -13.81 9.33
C GLU A 84 11.63 -12.47 9.59
N MET A 85 12.11 -11.42 8.92
CA MET A 85 11.65 -10.05 9.09
C MET A 85 11.31 -9.44 7.72
N SER A 86 10.10 -8.91 7.59
CA SER A 86 9.73 -7.98 6.52
C SER A 86 9.79 -6.56 7.08
N CYS A 87 10.61 -5.70 6.49
CA CYS A 87 10.85 -4.37 7.01
C CYS A 87 10.20 -3.28 6.15
N GLN A 88 9.86 -2.16 6.78
CA GLN A 88 9.31 -0.98 6.09
C GLN A 88 10.08 0.27 6.50
N ILE A 89 10.37 1.11 5.52
CA ILE A 89 10.92 2.45 5.69
C ILE A 89 9.88 3.44 5.17
N VAL A 90 9.21 4.17 6.07
CA VAL A 90 8.45 5.36 5.66
C VAL A 90 9.45 6.47 5.46
N LEU A 91 9.63 6.87 4.19
CA LEU A 91 10.65 7.83 3.78
C LEU A 91 10.11 9.25 3.90
N CYS A 92 10.78 10.07 4.70
CA CYS A 92 10.48 11.47 4.94
C CYS A 92 11.57 12.33 4.34
N ARG A 93 11.22 13.14 3.33
CA ARG A 93 12.15 14.06 2.65
C ARG A 93 12.90 14.96 3.63
N GLY A 94 14.23 14.98 3.50
CA GLY A 94 15.13 15.78 4.35
C GLY A 94 15.26 15.27 5.78
N VAL A 95 14.77 14.06 6.09
CA VAL A 95 14.82 13.46 7.43
C VAL A 95 15.60 12.16 7.43
N ASN A 96 15.11 11.12 6.75
CA ASN A 96 15.72 9.80 6.68
C ASN A 96 16.02 9.35 5.24
N ASP A 97 16.09 10.29 4.31
CA ASP A 97 16.50 10.10 2.92
C ASP A 97 18.03 10.24 2.71
N GLY A 98 18.48 10.20 1.47
CA GLY A 98 19.89 10.38 1.10
C GLY A 98 20.84 9.41 1.80
N GLU A 99 21.87 9.93 2.46
CA GLU A 99 22.89 9.13 3.15
C GLU A 99 22.32 8.29 4.30
N GLU A 100 21.29 8.80 4.98
CA GLU A 100 20.63 8.10 6.07
C GLU A 100 19.85 6.87 5.56
N LEU A 101 19.20 6.99 4.39
CA LEU A 101 18.56 5.85 3.73
C LEU A 101 19.59 4.78 3.36
N LEU A 102 20.70 5.18 2.73
CA LEU A 102 21.78 4.26 2.37
C LEU A 102 22.36 3.55 3.59
N HIS A 103 22.61 4.29 4.68
CA HIS A 103 23.08 3.71 5.94
C HIS A 103 22.09 2.65 6.46
N THR A 104 20.81 2.99 6.51
CA THR A 104 19.75 2.07 6.95
C THR A 104 19.67 0.82 6.06
N MET A 105 19.78 0.98 4.74
CA MET A 105 19.75 -0.15 3.81
C MET A 105 20.98 -1.07 4.01
N HIS A 106 22.17 -0.52 4.25
CA HIS A 106 23.37 -1.32 4.56
C HIS A 106 23.19 -2.14 5.83
N ASP A 107 22.69 -1.53 6.90
CA ASP A 107 22.46 -2.22 8.16
C ASP A 107 21.42 -3.35 8.04
N LEU A 108 20.35 -3.12 7.31
CA LEU A 108 19.31 -4.13 7.08
C LEU A 108 19.79 -5.25 6.17
N ALA A 109 20.56 -4.93 5.11
CA ALA A 109 21.16 -5.94 4.23
C ALA A 109 22.13 -6.86 4.98
N ALA A 110 22.85 -6.35 5.98
CA ALA A 110 23.74 -7.15 6.83
C ALA A 110 22.98 -8.20 7.67
N LEU A 111 21.66 -8.08 7.80
CA LEU A 111 20.79 -9.04 8.49
C LEU A 111 20.17 -10.08 7.51
N HIS A 112 20.58 -10.11 6.25
CA HIS A 112 20.21 -11.20 5.33
C HIS A 112 20.81 -12.53 5.84
N PRO A 113 20.10 -13.70 5.76
CA PRO A 113 18.86 -13.95 5.03
C PRO A 113 17.56 -13.66 5.82
N TYR A 114 17.63 -13.24 7.07
CA TYR A 114 16.44 -13.09 7.91
C TYR A 114 15.74 -11.74 7.74
N VAL A 115 16.38 -10.69 7.21
CA VAL A 115 15.67 -9.61 6.56
C VAL A 115 15.44 -10.02 5.11
N GLU A 116 14.21 -10.45 4.80
CA GLU A 116 13.86 -10.99 3.50
C GLU A 116 13.52 -9.91 2.48
N SER A 117 12.84 -8.86 2.94
CA SER A 117 12.42 -7.75 2.08
C SER A 117 12.23 -6.46 2.86
N VAL A 118 12.46 -5.34 2.18
CA VAL A 118 12.31 -3.99 2.73
C VAL A 118 11.55 -3.13 1.73
N SER A 119 10.38 -2.61 2.15
CA SER A 119 9.63 -1.61 1.37
C SER A 119 10.06 -0.20 1.74
N ILE A 120 10.27 0.66 0.73
CA ILE A 120 10.48 2.09 0.88
C ILE A 120 9.22 2.80 0.37
N VAL A 121 8.46 3.41 1.27
CA VAL A 121 7.19 4.06 0.98
C VAL A 121 7.27 5.56 1.30
N PRO A 122 6.73 6.46 0.47
CA PRO A 122 6.75 7.88 0.78
C PRO A 122 5.84 8.19 1.97
N ALA A 123 6.19 9.23 2.75
CA ALA A 123 5.37 9.66 3.87
C ALA A 123 4.11 10.38 3.36
N GLY A 124 2.93 9.86 3.66
CA GLY A 124 1.65 10.49 3.32
C GLY A 124 1.42 11.83 4.04
N MET A 125 1.06 12.86 3.28
CA MET A 125 0.86 14.23 3.78
C MET A 125 -0.61 14.56 3.96
N THR A 126 -1.20 14.15 5.09
CA THR A 126 -2.60 14.51 5.39
C THR A 126 -2.72 15.96 5.87
N LYS A 127 -3.91 16.56 5.73
CA LYS A 127 -4.21 17.89 6.29
C LYS A 127 -4.27 17.93 7.83
N PHE A 128 -4.27 16.78 8.50
CA PHE A 128 -4.35 16.67 9.96
C PHE A 128 -2.96 16.61 10.61
N ARG A 129 -2.11 17.61 10.32
CA ARG A 129 -0.71 17.63 10.78
C ARG A 129 -0.42 18.72 11.83
N ASP A 130 -1.44 19.32 12.43
CA ASP A 130 -1.26 20.36 13.45
C ASP A 130 -0.42 19.84 14.62
N GLY A 131 0.65 20.55 14.96
CA GLY A 131 1.57 20.18 16.03
C GLY A 131 2.53 19.01 15.71
N LEU A 132 2.53 18.50 14.48
CA LEU A 132 3.52 17.54 13.99
C LEU A 132 4.70 18.26 13.32
N ALA A 133 5.81 17.53 13.14
CA ALA A 133 6.95 18.04 12.38
C ALA A 133 6.51 18.42 10.96
N GLU A 134 7.01 19.53 10.47
CA GLU A 134 6.79 19.96 9.10
C GLU A 134 7.52 19.00 8.16
N LEU A 135 6.79 18.43 7.22
CA LEU A 135 7.32 17.55 6.18
C LEU A 135 6.87 18.10 4.82
N THR A 136 7.69 17.93 3.81
CA THR A 136 7.37 18.27 2.42
C THR A 136 7.41 17.01 1.56
N PRO A 137 6.51 16.86 0.58
CA PRO A 137 6.56 15.72 -0.35
C PRO A 137 7.84 15.79 -1.20
N PHE A 138 8.22 14.67 -1.79
CA PHE A 138 9.28 14.64 -2.80
C PHE A 138 8.84 15.35 -4.07
N SER A 139 9.76 16.06 -4.73
CA SER A 139 9.53 16.46 -6.12
C SER A 139 9.69 15.24 -7.04
N LYS A 140 9.24 15.40 -8.29
CA LYS A 140 9.39 14.35 -9.32
C LYS A 140 10.84 13.91 -9.48
N GLU A 141 11.77 14.85 -9.52
CA GLU A 141 13.20 14.60 -9.68
C GLU A 141 13.81 13.94 -8.43
N GLU A 142 13.37 14.35 -7.26
CA GLU A 142 13.82 13.78 -5.99
C GLU A 142 13.32 12.34 -5.82
N ALA A 143 12.06 12.07 -6.14
CA ALA A 143 11.49 10.71 -6.14
C ALA A 143 12.25 9.80 -7.12
N ALA A 144 12.56 10.29 -8.33
CA ALA A 144 13.38 9.56 -9.30
C ALA A 144 14.80 9.28 -8.76
N GLY A 145 15.40 10.23 -8.04
CA GLY A 145 16.69 10.05 -7.39
C GLY A 145 16.67 8.99 -6.28
N VAL A 146 15.60 8.93 -5.50
CA VAL A 146 15.40 7.87 -4.49
C VAL A 146 15.30 6.51 -5.17
N ILE A 147 14.45 6.38 -6.20
CA ILE A 147 14.29 5.14 -6.96
C ILE A 147 15.64 4.66 -7.49
N ALA A 148 16.40 5.54 -8.17
CA ALA A 148 17.70 5.20 -8.72
C ALA A 148 18.68 4.71 -7.64
N THR A 149 18.66 5.31 -6.45
CA THR A 149 19.51 4.91 -5.32
C THR A 149 19.11 3.53 -4.79
N VAL A 150 17.81 3.29 -4.61
CA VAL A 150 17.28 2.01 -4.10
C VAL A 150 17.53 0.89 -5.11
N GLU A 151 17.25 1.10 -6.39
CA GLU A 151 17.48 0.11 -7.46
C GLU A 151 18.96 -0.24 -7.62
N TRP A 152 19.84 0.78 -7.55
CA TRP A 152 21.28 0.53 -7.57
C TRP A 152 21.68 -0.38 -6.39
N PHE A 153 21.28 -0.05 -5.18
CA PHE A 153 21.63 -0.83 -3.98
C PHE A 153 21.00 -2.23 -4.01
N ALA A 154 19.76 -2.35 -4.46
CA ALA A 154 19.07 -3.63 -4.66
C ALA A 154 19.83 -4.51 -5.67
N GLY A 155 20.37 -3.92 -6.74
CA GLY A 155 21.25 -4.61 -7.70
C GLY A 155 22.55 -5.12 -7.07
N GLU A 156 23.15 -4.40 -6.14
CA GLU A 156 24.32 -4.88 -5.38
C GLU A 156 23.93 -6.03 -4.43
N CYS A 157 22.78 -5.95 -3.78
CA CYS A 157 22.23 -7.04 -2.97
C CYS A 157 21.98 -8.30 -3.82
N LYS A 158 21.40 -8.15 -5.01
CA LYS A 158 21.14 -9.28 -5.92
C LYS A 158 22.42 -9.97 -6.35
N LYS A 159 23.49 -9.24 -6.58
CA LYS A 159 24.83 -9.81 -6.87
C LYS A 159 25.43 -10.55 -5.66
N ALA A 160 25.26 -9.99 -4.46
CA ALA A 160 25.87 -10.54 -3.24
C ALA A 160 25.07 -11.70 -2.64
N TYR A 161 23.73 -11.63 -2.69
CA TYR A 161 22.82 -12.52 -1.95
C TYR A 161 21.86 -13.31 -2.85
N GLY A 162 21.75 -12.97 -4.14
CA GLY A 162 20.80 -13.59 -5.07
C GLY A 162 19.39 -13.03 -5.02
N THR A 163 19.13 -12.00 -4.21
CA THR A 163 17.84 -11.32 -4.08
C THR A 163 18.03 -9.81 -3.92
N SER A 164 17.08 -9.02 -4.41
CA SER A 164 17.13 -7.55 -4.40
C SER A 164 16.94 -6.94 -3.01
N ILE A 165 16.16 -7.57 -2.15
CA ILE A 165 15.80 -7.18 -0.77
C ILE A 165 15.00 -5.88 -0.70
N PHE A 166 15.39 -4.79 -1.40
CA PHE A 166 14.85 -3.44 -1.27
C PHE A 166 14.01 -3.05 -2.48
N TYR A 167 12.79 -2.51 -2.21
CA TYR A 167 11.83 -2.13 -3.24
C TYR A 167 11.16 -0.81 -2.89
N CYS A 168 11.05 0.11 -3.84
CA CYS A 168 10.20 1.28 -3.71
C CYS A 168 8.72 0.90 -3.93
N ALA A 169 7.81 1.54 -3.20
CA ALA A 169 6.39 1.43 -3.45
C ALA A 169 5.99 2.03 -4.81
N ASP A 170 4.91 1.54 -5.39
CA ASP A 170 4.36 2.02 -6.66
C ASP A 170 4.09 3.52 -6.65
N GLU A 171 3.65 4.06 -5.51
CA GLU A 171 3.42 5.49 -5.30
C GLU A 171 4.67 6.32 -5.59
N MET A 172 5.88 5.84 -5.24
CA MET A 172 7.13 6.54 -5.52
C MET A 172 7.40 6.64 -7.05
N TYR A 173 7.12 5.57 -7.80
CA TYR A 173 7.23 5.57 -9.27
C TYR A 173 6.21 6.51 -9.91
N ILE A 174 4.97 6.53 -9.41
CA ILE A 174 3.91 7.43 -9.86
C ILE A 174 4.31 8.89 -9.62
N GLU A 175 4.82 9.23 -8.43
CA GLU A 175 5.33 10.57 -8.10
C GLU A 175 6.49 10.98 -9.00
N ALA A 176 7.40 10.06 -9.28
CA ALA A 176 8.52 10.28 -10.20
C ALA A 176 8.07 10.38 -11.67
N GLY A 177 6.86 9.93 -12.01
CA GLY A 177 6.40 9.79 -13.39
C GLY A 177 7.24 8.81 -14.19
N LEU A 178 7.74 7.76 -13.53
CA LEU A 178 8.51 6.68 -14.13
C LEU A 178 7.59 5.46 -14.36
N PRO A 179 7.89 4.62 -15.36
CA PRO A 179 7.18 3.37 -15.54
C PRO A 179 7.44 2.43 -14.35
N LEU A 180 6.42 1.68 -13.97
CA LEU A 180 6.57 0.62 -12.96
C LEU A 180 7.38 -0.55 -13.54
N PRO A 181 8.22 -1.20 -12.72
CA PRO A 181 8.93 -2.41 -13.12
C PRO A 181 7.98 -3.55 -13.51
N ASP A 182 8.49 -4.51 -14.27
CA ASP A 182 7.78 -5.74 -14.60
C ASP A 182 7.74 -6.71 -13.42
N GLY A 183 6.84 -7.69 -13.44
CA GLY A 183 6.59 -8.63 -12.35
C GLY A 183 7.84 -9.37 -11.85
N GLU A 184 8.77 -9.73 -12.75
CA GLU A 184 10.02 -10.40 -12.39
C GLU A 184 10.92 -9.59 -11.43
N TYR A 185 10.83 -8.24 -11.48
CA TYR A 185 11.59 -7.35 -10.60
C TYR A 185 11.24 -7.58 -9.14
N TYR A 186 9.97 -7.85 -8.82
CA TYR A 186 9.45 -7.91 -7.44
C TYR A 186 9.70 -9.25 -6.72
N GLU A 187 10.25 -10.26 -7.39
CA GLU A 187 10.66 -11.54 -6.80
C GLU A 187 9.56 -12.22 -5.95
N GLY A 188 8.31 -12.20 -6.46
CA GLY A 188 7.16 -12.84 -5.80
C GLY A 188 6.35 -11.90 -4.92
N TYR A 189 6.48 -10.58 -5.07
CA TYR A 189 5.59 -9.56 -4.47
C TYR A 189 5.49 -9.60 -2.94
N ARG A 190 6.60 -9.84 -2.25
CA ARG A 190 6.66 -10.00 -0.78
C ARG A 190 6.14 -8.80 0.02
N GLN A 191 6.06 -7.62 -0.61
CA GLN A 191 5.67 -6.36 0.01
C GLN A 191 4.39 -5.75 -0.61
N ILE A 192 3.54 -6.58 -1.22
CA ILE A 192 2.34 -6.12 -1.96
C ILE A 192 1.40 -5.32 -1.06
N GLU A 193 1.26 -5.70 0.21
CA GLU A 193 0.44 -4.99 1.21
C GLU A 193 0.95 -3.57 1.51
N ASN A 194 2.21 -3.28 1.19
CA ASN A 194 2.80 -1.95 1.26
C ASN A 194 2.74 -1.18 -0.07
N GLY A 195 1.97 -1.67 -1.03
CA GLY A 195 1.85 -1.05 -2.35
C GLY A 195 3.11 -1.21 -3.20
N VAL A 196 3.87 -2.29 -3.03
CA VAL A 196 5.07 -2.61 -3.81
C VAL A 196 4.70 -3.65 -4.87
N GLY A 197 4.65 -3.23 -6.13
CA GLY A 197 4.32 -4.08 -7.27
C GLY A 197 2.85 -4.43 -7.41
N MET A 198 1.95 -3.78 -6.67
CA MET A 198 0.51 -4.06 -6.71
C MET A 198 -0.06 -3.78 -8.11
N ILE A 199 0.34 -2.67 -8.74
CA ILE A 199 -0.12 -2.32 -10.09
C ILE A 199 0.43 -3.32 -11.13
N SER A 200 1.69 -3.74 -10.99
CA SER A 200 2.31 -4.70 -11.91
C SER A 200 1.69 -6.09 -11.78
N SER A 201 1.44 -6.59 -10.57
CA SER A 201 0.72 -7.85 -10.33
C SER A 201 -0.67 -7.80 -10.97
N MET A 202 -1.45 -6.78 -10.64
CA MET A 202 -2.81 -6.62 -11.19
C MET A 202 -2.82 -6.51 -12.73
N ARG A 203 -1.84 -5.82 -13.33
CA ARG A 203 -1.71 -5.71 -14.79
C ARG A 203 -1.44 -7.08 -15.43
N ASP A 204 -0.51 -7.83 -14.89
CA ASP A 204 -0.09 -9.11 -15.44
C ASP A 204 -1.24 -10.14 -15.32
N GLU A 205 -1.91 -10.20 -14.17
CA GLU A 205 -3.11 -11.02 -13.93
C GLU A 205 -4.28 -10.61 -14.82
N PHE A 206 -4.50 -9.30 -15.01
CA PHE A 206 -5.52 -8.78 -15.94
C PHE A 206 -5.29 -9.25 -17.36
N HIS A 207 -4.07 -9.14 -17.89
CA HIS A 207 -3.77 -9.57 -19.24
C HIS A 207 -3.92 -11.08 -19.41
N GLU A 208 -3.53 -11.87 -18.43
CA GLU A 208 -3.75 -13.31 -18.43
C GLU A 208 -5.24 -13.64 -18.43
N ALA A 209 -6.01 -13.08 -17.50
CA ALA A 209 -7.46 -13.24 -17.45
C ALA A 209 -8.14 -12.80 -18.75
N LEU A 210 -7.76 -11.61 -19.26
CA LEU A 210 -8.34 -11.06 -20.47
C LEU A 210 -8.08 -11.97 -21.68
N SER A 211 -6.92 -12.64 -21.80
CA SER A 211 -6.58 -13.49 -22.93
C SER A 211 -7.60 -14.62 -23.13
N ASP A 212 -8.01 -15.26 -22.05
CA ASP A 212 -8.82 -16.47 -22.06
C ASP A 212 -10.31 -16.24 -21.75
N PHE A 213 -10.68 -14.98 -21.43
CA PHE A 213 -12.04 -14.68 -21.00
C PHE A 213 -13.04 -14.71 -22.17
N GLU A 214 -14.11 -15.51 -22.00
CA GLU A 214 -15.27 -15.54 -22.88
C GLU A 214 -16.53 -15.08 -22.10
N PRO A 215 -17.17 -13.98 -22.47
CA PRO A 215 -18.31 -13.44 -21.75
C PRO A 215 -19.56 -14.29 -21.95
N GLU A 216 -20.26 -14.61 -20.87
CA GLU A 216 -21.56 -15.30 -20.92
C GLU A 216 -22.69 -14.36 -21.41
N ASN A 217 -22.59 -13.06 -21.09
CA ASN A 217 -23.57 -12.03 -21.42
C ASN A 217 -22.96 -10.95 -22.31
N THR A 218 -23.49 -10.78 -23.50
CA THR A 218 -23.06 -9.77 -24.49
C THR A 218 -24.07 -8.62 -24.68
N ALA A 219 -25.03 -8.47 -23.75
CA ALA A 219 -25.97 -7.35 -23.79
C ALA A 219 -25.22 -6.02 -23.54
N ALA A 220 -25.59 -5.01 -24.34
CA ALA A 220 -24.98 -3.69 -24.20
C ALA A 220 -25.28 -3.09 -22.83
N ARG A 221 -24.23 -2.64 -22.12
CA ARG A 221 -24.32 -2.08 -20.77
C ARG A 221 -23.26 -1.03 -20.47
N THR A 222 -23.59 -0.16 -19.53
CA THR A 222 -22.65 0.82 -18.97
C THR A 222 -22.45 0.52 -17.50
N VAL A 223 -21.21 0.59 -17.04
CA VAL A 223 -20.82 0.44 -15.63
C VAL A 223 -19.88 1.56 -15.21
N ALA A 224 -19.68 1.72 -13.91
CA ALA A 224 -18.75 2.69 -13.37
C ALA A 224 -17.70 2.03 -12.48
N ILE A 225 -16.50 2.60 -12.48
CA ILE A 225 -15.41 2.27 -11.53
C ILE A 225 -14.99 3.56 -10.86
N ALA A 226 -14.83 3.57 -9.53
CA ALA A 226 -14.27 4.71 -8.84
C ALA A 226 -13.00 4.31 -8.09
N THR A 227 -11.95 5.14 -8.22
CA THR A 227 -10.64 4.88 -7.62
C THR A 227 -9.97 6.17 -7.18
N GLY A 228 -8.87 6.06 -6.40
CA GLY A 228 -8.04 7.20 -6.01
C GLY A 228 -7.21 7.74 -7.18
N ALA A 229 -6.66 8.95 -7.01
CA ALA A 229 -5.91 9.63 -8.06
C ALA A 229 -4.66 8.85 -8.53
N ALA A 230 -3.98 8.13 -7.62
CA ALA A 230 -2.78 7.36 -7.96
C ALA A 230 -3.05 6.22 -8.96
N ALA A 231 -4.17 5.52 -8.83
CA ALA A 231 -4.51 4.39 -9.70
C ALA A 231 -5.37 4.78 -10.91
N TYR A 232 -5.81 6.03 -11.01
CA TYR A 232 -6.80 6.46 -12.01
C TYR A 232 -6.38 6.16 -13.45
N ASP A 233 -5.18 6.60 -13.84
CA ASP A 233 -4.70 6.41 -15.23
C ASP A 233 -4.49 4.93 -15.56
N PHE A 234 -4.04 4.14 -14.59
CA PHE A 234 -3.90 2.69 -14.72
C PHE A 234 -5.26 2.02 -14.93
N ILE A 235 -6.25 2.30 -14.09
CA ILE A 235 -7.61 1.75 -14.23
C ILE A 235 -8.27 2.20 -15.55
N CYS A 236 -8.03 3.43 -15.99
CA CYS A 236 -8.47 3.90 -17.32
C CYS A 236 -7.83 3.09 -18.46
N SER A 237 -6.58 2.64 -18.32
CA SER A 237 -5.96 1.79 -19.34
C SER A 237 -6.61 0.42 -19.42
N LEU A 238 -6.85 -0.23 -18.27
CA LEU A 238 -7.52 -1.52 -18.19
C LEU A 238 -8.97 -1.45 -18.74
N ALA A 239 -9.70 -0.39 -18.38
CA ALA A 239 -11.06 -0.15 -18.88
C ALA A 239 -11.10 -0.04 -20.41
N ARG A 240 -10.16 0.69 -21.03
CA ARG A 240 -10.04 0.80 -22.49
C ARG A 240 -9.76 -0.56 -23.15
N GLU A 241 -8.87 -1.36 -22.61
CA GLU A 241 -8.57 -2.69 -23.13
C GLU A 241 -9.80 -3.61 -23.09
N LEU A 242 -10.59 -3.55 -22.00
CA LEU A 242 -11.88 -4.25 -21.91
C LEU A 242 -12.88 -3.78 -22.98
N GLU A 243 -13.05 -2.46 -23.14
CA GLU A 243 -13.96 -1.88 -24.15
C GLU A 243 -13.52 -2.21 -25.59
N GLU A 244 -12.22 -2.23 -25.86
CA GLU A 244 -11.67 -2.61 -27.17
C GLU A 244 -11.93 -4.08 -27.48
N LYS A 245 -11.73 -5.00 -26.51
CA LYS A 245 -12.01 -6.41 -26.70
C LYS A 245 -13.51 -6.73 -26.72
N PHE A 246 -14.31 -6.01 -25.90
CA PHE A 246 -15.74 -6.25 -25.72
C PHE A 246 -16.58 -4.99 -25.94
N PRO A 247 -16.91 -4.64 -27.21
CA PRO A 247 -17.58 -3.37 -27.55
C PRO A 247 -19.02 -3.20 -27.01
N PHE A 248 -19.59 -4.21 -26.37
CA PHE A 248 -20.90 -4.15 -25.72
C PHE A 248 -20.86 -3.59 -24.28
N ILE A 249 -19.67 -3.41 -23.68
CA ILE A 249 -19.52 -2.76 -22.40
C ILE A 249 -18.95 -1.35 -22.56
N LYS A 250 -19.49 -0.42 -21.77
CA LYS A 250 -18.94 0.94 -21.58
C LYS A 250 -18.57 1.13 -20.11
N ILE A 251 -17.37 1.59 -19.84
CA ILE A 251 -16.82 1.71 -18.48
C ILE A 251 -16.49 3.17 -18.18
N ASN A 252 -17.27 3.80 -17.30
CA ASN A 252 -16.99 5.15 -16.85
C ASN A 252 -16.05 5.08 -15.63
N VAL A 253 -14.81 5.50 -15.78
CA VAL A 253 -13.85 5.54 -14.65
C VAL A 253 -13.87 6.92 -14.02
N TYR A 254 -14.06 6.98 -12.69
CA TYR A 254 -14.11 8.21 -11.91
C TYR A 254 -12.92 8.29 -10.95
N LYS A 255 -12.17 9.38 -11.09
CA LYS A 255 -11.14 9.76 -10.12
C LYS A 255 -11.82 10.43 -8.94
N ILE A 256 -11.53 9.92 -7.73
CA ILE A 256 -12.02 10.48 -6.48
C ILE A 256 -10.88 11.21 -5.78
N ASP A 257 -11.04 12.50 -5.56
CA ASP A 257 -10.12 13.29 -4.77
C ASP A 257 -10.39 13.08 -3.28
N ASN A 258 -9.33 12.91 -2.49
CA ASN A 258 -9.46 12.72 -1.06
C ASN A 258 -9.64 14.08 -0.35
N ASN A 259 -10.89 14.49 -0.17
CA ASN A 259 -11.20 15.73 0.54
C ASN A 259 -11.12 15.57 2.06
N PHE A 260 -11.33 14.33 2.57
CA PHE A 260 -11.30 14.06 4.00
C PHE A 260 -9.88 14.18 4.58
N PHE A 261 -8.88 13.54 3.97
CA PHE A 261 -7.49 13.58 4.44
C PHE A 261 -6.67 14.69 3.80
N GLY A 262 -7.10 15.23 2.68
CA GLY A 262 -6.42 16.20 1.84
C GLY A 262 -6.06 15.63 0.47
N THR A 263 -6.11 16.45 -0.56
CA THR A 263 -5.92 16.05 -1.98
C THR A 263 -4.51 15.58 -2.32
N SER A 264 -3.55 15.79 -1.42
CA SER A 264 -2.21 15.19 -1.50
C SER A 264 -2.19 13.69 -1.18
N ILE A 265 -3.28 13.16 -0.62
CA ILE A 265 -3.45 11.71 -0.42
C ILE A 265 -4.14 11.14 -1.65
N THR A 266 -3.41 10.37 -2.43
CA THR A 266 -3.83 9.90 -3.77
C THR A 266 -4.25 8.43 -3.80
N VAL A 267 -3.91 7.66 -2.76
CA VAL A 267 -4.19 6.22 -2.68
C VAL A 267 -5.67 5.93 -2.44
N ALA A 268 -6.21 4.92 -3.11
CA ALA A 268 -7.61 4.50 -2.97
C ALA A 268 -7.98 4.09 -1.54
N GLY A 269 -7.07 3.42 -0.82
CA GLY A 269 -7.30 2.90 0.53
C GLY A 269 -7.62 3.95 1.61
N LEU A 270 -7.43 5.23 1.33
CA LEU A 270 -7.79 6.33 2.24
C LEU A 270 -9.00 7.16 1.76
N ILE A 271 -9.64 6.79 0.65
CA ILE A 271 -10.89 7.40 0.20
C ILE A 271 -12.02 7.01 1.16
N THR A 272 -12.86 7.97 1.51
CA THR A 272 -13.99 7.75 2.41
C THR A 272 -15.32 7.61 1.65
N GLY A 273 -16.31 6.97 2.29
CA GLY A 273 -17.67 6.91 1.72
C GLY A 273 -18.30 8.29 1.53
N VAL A 274 -17.84 9.30 2.30
CA VAL A 274 -18.28 10.71 2.12
C VAL A 274 -17.71 11.27 0.83
N ASP A 275 -16.39 11.11 0.58
CA ASP A 275 -15.75 11.56 -0.67
C ASP A 275 -16.43 10.95 -1.89
N LEU A 276 -16.75 9.64 -1.84
CA LEU A 276 -17.48 8.93 -2.90
C LEU A 276 -18.89 9.48 -3.10
N SER A 277 -19.68 9.61 -2.02
CA SER A 277 -21.07 10.04 -2.11
C SER A 277 -21.22 11.46 -2.68
N GLU A 278 -20.30 12.36 -2.34
CA GLU A 278 -20.33 13.75 -2.82
C GLU A 278 -19.88 13.88 -4.27
N GLN A 279 -18.84 13.15 -4.68
CA GLN A 279 -18.25 13.30 -6.00
C GLN A 279 -18.94 12.47 -7.08
N LEU A 280 -19.73 11.45 -6.69
CA LEU A 280 -20.45 10.58 -7.60
C LEU A 280 -21.96 10.90 -7.74
N ALA A 281 -22.50 11.81 -6.93
CA ALA A 281 -23.94 12.10 -6.85
C ALA A 281 -24.59 12.40 -8.21
N ASP A 282 -23.89 13.14 -9.08
CA ASP A 282 -24.39 13.57 -10.40
C ASP A 282 -23.71 12.85 -11.56
N LYS A 283 -23.09 11.68 -11.31
CA LYS A 283 -22.34 10.93 -12.33
C LYS A 283 -23.18 9.81 -12.95
N GLU A 284 -22.86 9.47 -14.20
CA GLU A 284 -23.46 8.33 -14.88
C GLU A 284 -22.81 7.02 -14.38
N LEU A 285 -23.44 6.36 -13.42
CA LEU A 285 -22.91 5.14 -12.79
C LEU A 285 -23.32 3.85 -13.53
N GLY A 286 -24.29 3.93 -14.44
CA GLY A 286 -24.73 2.78 -15.21
C GLY A 286 -25.44 1.72 -14.36
N ALA A 287 -25.26 0.45 -14.71
CA ALA A 287 -25.91 -0.67 -14.03
C ALA A 287 -25.29 -1.01 -12.68
N ARG A 288 -24.01 -0.69 -12.46
CA ARG A 288 -23.23 -1.04 -11.26
C ARG A 288 -22.02 -0.13 -11.10
N LEU A 289 -21.69 0.16 -9.83
CA LEU A 289 -20.47 0.84 -9.43
C LEU A 289 -19.49 -0.17 -8.82
N TYR A 290 -18.26 -0.21 -9.30
CA TYR A 290 -17.18 -1.02 -8.76
C TYR A 290 -16.21 -0.18 -7.93
N LEU A 291 -15.86 -0.70 -6.75
CA LEU A 291 -14.91 -0.08 -5.83
C LEU A 291 -13.83 -1.09 -5.44
N PRO A 292 -12.55 -0.69 -5.34
CA PRO A 292 -11.50 -1.59 -4.88
C PRO A 292 -11.62 -1.87 -3.39
N CYS A 293 -11.34 -3.11 -3.00
CA CYS A 293 -11.48 -3.62 -1.64
C CYS A 293 -10.66 -2.86 -0.59
N ASN A 294 -9.53 -2.26 -0.98
CA ASN A 294 -8.67 -1.49 -0.08
C ASN A 294 -9.31 -0.19 0.46
N MET A 295 -10.44 0.27 -0.10
CA MET A 295 -11.25 1.35 0.49
C MET A 295 -11.98 0.94 1.76
N LEU A 296 -12.09 -0.36 2.03
CA LEU A 296 -12.91 -0.93 3.09
C LEU A 296 -12.05 -1.60 4.16
N ARG A 297 -12.64 -1.88 5.32
CA ARG A 297 -12.03 -2.75 6.30
C ARG A 297 -12.02 -4.21 5.80
N HIS A 298 -11.32 -5.09 6.54
CA HIS A 298 -11.13 -6.50 6.15
C HIS A 298 -12.44 -7.24 5.81
N GLU A 299 -13.52 -6.97 6.55
CA GLU A 299 -14.84 -7.59 6.32
C GLU A 299 -15.58 -7.02 5.10
N ARG A 300 -15.01 -6.08 4.35
CA ARG A 300 -15.55 -5.49 3.11
C ARG A 300 -16.88 -4.75 3.23
N ASP A 301 -17.25 -4.29 4.42
CA ASP A 301 -18.57 -3.69 4.70
C ASP A 301 -18.53 -2.22 5.08
N LEU A 302 -17.41 -1.70 5.62
CA LEU A 302 -17.32 -0.34 6.15
C LEU A 302 -16.13 0.44 5.60
N PHE A 303 -16.38 1.68 5.20
CA PHE A 303 -15.35 2.68 4.91
C PHE A 303 -14.69 3.22 6.20
N LEU A 304 -13.59 3.97 6.05
CA LEU A 304 -12.89 4.58 7.17
C LEU A 304 -13.76 5.55 7.99
N CYS A 305 -14.70 6.25 7.35
CA CYS A 305 -15.66 7.16 8.02
C CYS A 305 -16.80 6.44 8.75
N GLY A 306 -16.88 5.10 8.65
CA GLY A 306 -17.94 4.31 9.28
C GLY A 306 -19.20 4.14 8.43
N MET A 307 -19.29 4.77 7.25
CA MET A 307 -20.38 4.52 6.29
C MET A 307 -20.26 3.09 5.79
N SER A 308 -21.37 2.38 5.63
CA SER A 308 -21.40 1.05 5.02
C SER A 308 -21.49 1.13 3.49
N VAL A 309 -21.17 0.01 2.83
CA VAL A 309 -21.34 -0.12 1.37
C VAL A 309 -22.82 0.01 0.99
N ASP A 310 -23.72 -0.58 1.79
CA ASP A 310 -25.17 -0.49 1.56
C ASP A 310 -25.68 0.94 1.69
N GLU A 311 -25.26 1.70 2.71
CA GLU A 311 -25.60 3.11 2.85
C GLU A 311 -25.11 3.97 1.67
N LEU A 312 -23.93 3.67 1.13
CA LEU A 312 -23.41 4.36 -0.06
C LEU A 312 -24.25 3.98 -1.30
N SER A 313 -24.57 2.69 -1.46
CA SER A 313 -25.41 2.18 -2.55
C SER A 313 -26.80 2.83 -2.56
N GLU A 314 -27.44 2.96 -1.39
CA GLU A 314 -28.72 3.65 -1.23
C GLU A 314 -28.63 5.13 -1.62
N LYS A 315 -27.58 5.82 -1.20
CA LYS A 315 -27.34 7.25 -1.52
C LYS A 315 -27.15 7.50 -3.00
N LEU A 316 -26.41 6.63 -3.67
CA LEU A 316 -26.09 6.77 -5.11
C LEU A 316 -27.17 6.14 -6.01
N GLY A 317 -28.07 5.33 -5.46
CA GLY A 317 -29.16 4.67 -6.21
C GLY A 317 -28.64 3.61 -7.19
N VAL A 318 -27.47 3.03 -6.97
CA VAL A 318 -26.85 2.02 -7.83
C VAL A 318 -26.25 0.89 -6.99
N PRO A 319 -26.36 -0.38 -7.41
CA PRO A 319 -25.65 -1.49 -6.76
C PRO A 319 -24.14 -1.25 -6.78
N ILE A 320 -23.49 -1.54 -5.65
CA ILE A 320 -22.02 -1.46 -5.51
C ILE A 320 -21.46 -2.88 -5.41
N GLU A 321 -20.41 -3.13 -6.15
CA GLU A 321 -19.64 -4.36 -6.07
C GLU A 321 -18.18 -4.06 -5.74
N ILE A 322 -17.59 -4.86 -4.86
CA ILE A 322 -16.22 -4.69 -4.40
C ILE A 322 -15.31 -5.62 -5.19
N THR A 323 -14.31 -5.06 -5.86
CA THR A 323 -13.27 -5.83 -6.55
C THR A 323 -12.08 -6.05 -5.63
N GLU A 324 -11.46 -7.21 -5.71
CA GLU A 324 -10.15 -7.42 -5.10
C GLU A 324 -9.06 -6.65 -5.88
N ASN A 325 -7.87 -6.51 -5.29
CA ASN A 325 -6.71 -5.97 -5.99
C ASN A 325 -6.05 -7.07 -6.83
N ASP A 326 -6.83 -7.67 -7.72
CA ASP A 326 -6.54 -8.87 -8.47
C ASP A 326 -7.12 -8.73 -9.89
N GLY A 327 -6.29 -8.98 -10.90
CA GLY A 327 -6.68 -8.78 -12.29
C GLY A 327 -7.74 -9.77 -12.79
N TYR A 328 -7.75 -11.00 -12.26
CA TYR A 328 -8.77 -12.01 -12.61
C TYR A 328 -10.14 -11.62 -12.04
N ASP A 329 -10.20 -11.27 -10.76
CA ASP A 329 -11.42 -10.80 -10.10
C ASP A 329 -11.98 -9.56 -10.79
N PHE A 330 -11.09 -8.64 -11.19
CA PHE A 330 -11.48 -7.42 -11.92
C PHE A 330 -12.18 -7.73 -13.25
N VAL A 331 -11.59 -8.60 -14.08
CA VAL A 331 -12.19 -9.01 -15.36
C VAL A 331 -13.50 -9.76 -15.12
N GLU A 332 -13.49 -10.75 -14.22
CA GLU A 332 -14.66 -11.59 -13.95
C GLU A 332 -15.86 -10.76 -13.48
N LYS A 333 -15.69 -9.90 -12.48
CA LYS A 333 -16.79 -9.10 -11.92
C LYS A 333 -17.34 -8.06 -12.89
N ILE A 334 -16.47 -7.38 -13.64
CA ILE A 334 -16.92 -6.38 -14.62
C ILE A 334 -17.67 -7.04 -15.78
N MET A 335 -17.28 -8.24 -16.14
CA MET A 335 -17.83 -8.93 -17.32
C MET A 335 -19.05 -9.80 -17.04
N ASN A 336 -19.26 -10.26 -15.80
CA ASN A 336 -20.37 -11.17 -15.42
C ASN A 336 -21.53 -10.46 -14.72
N ILE A 337 -22.06 -9.38 -15.28
CA ILE A 337 -23.26 -8.67 -14.78
C ILE A 337 -24.52 -9.21 -15.45
#